data_c4bb702ff92bd03a6aa199f8e31d7d39
#
_entry.id   c4bb702ff92bd03a6aa199f8e31d7d39
#
_cell.length_a   1.000
_cell.length_b   1.000
_cell.length_c   1.000
_cell.angle_alpha   90.00
_cell.angle_beta   90.00
_cell.angle_gamma   90.00
#
_symmetry.space_group_name_H-M   'P 1'
#
loop_
_entity.id
_entity.type
_entity.pdbx_description
1 polymer ?
#
loop_
_entity_poly.entity_id
_entity_poly.type
_entity_poly.pdbx_seq_one_letter_code
_entity_poly.pdbx_strand_id
1 'polypeptide(L)'
;VENPSELAQQMSRRHYGVGSDGLILICPSDVADFEMKMYNADGSNGGMCGNGARCIGKYVYDRGLTDKTTVSLMTDSGLKILNLNVKDGKVQTVRVDMGMPELFPPKIPVDLPGEVVMGHRLNVGSATYEIHCVSMGNPHCVIFVRDPDYVDLEQIGPLLENNAIFPQRANVEFVQVVSRDHLRMRVWERGAGETLACGTGACASIVAAVMTGRADRHVVMDLLGGSLTLDWSPDDGHVYQEGTAQFVFDGEWLGE
;
A
#
# COMPACT_ATOMS: atom_id res chain seq x y z
N VAL A 1 -3.24 7.00 -24.88
CA VAL A 1 -4.35 7.67 -24.16
C VAL A 1 -4.03 9.14 -24.10
N GLU A 2 -4.87 10.02 -24.69
CA GLU A 2 -4.56 11.46 -24.84
C GLU A 2 -4.76 12.26 -23.55
N ASN A 3 -5.76 11.95 -22.74
CA ASN A 3 -6.01 12.64 -21.47
C ASN A 3 -6.31 11.63 -20.35
N PRO A 4 -5.29 10.96 -19.79
CA PRO A 4 -5.50 9.88 -18.84
C PRO A 4 -6.12 10.33 -17.51
N SER A 5 -5.90 11.57 -17.09
CA SER A 5 -6.51 12.14 -15.88
C SER A 5 -8.04 12.24 -16.00
N GLU A 6 -8.52 12.79 -17.11
CA GLU A 6 -9.96 12.90 -17.38
C GLU A 6 -10.59 11.52 -17.60
N LEU A 7 -9.90 10.64 -18.33
CA LEU A 7 -10.34 9.26 -18.52
C LEU A 7 -10.48 8.51 -17.18
N ALA A 8 -9.54 8.68 -16.27
CA ALA A 8 -9.62 8.11 -14.94
C ALA A 8 -10.87 8.56 -14.18
N GLN A 9 -11.18 9.88 -14.24
CA GLN A 9 -12.40 10.42 -13.63
C GLN A 9 -13.67 9.82 -14.25
N GLN A 10 -13.73 9.73 -15.59
CA GLN A 10 -14.89 9.18 -16.29
C GLN A 10 -15.08 7.70 -15.96
N MET A 11 -14.03 6.88 -16.07
CA MET A 11 -14.09 5.45 -15.80
C MET A 11 -14.37 5.13 -14.33
N SER A 12 -13.91 5.95 -13.40
CA SER A 12 -14.10 5.70 -11.96
C SER A 12 -15.49 6.12 -11.46
N ARG A 13 -16.31 6.83 -12.27
CA ARG A 13 -17.66 7.23 -11.86
C ARG A 13 -18.55 6.00 -11.65
N ARG A 14 -19.00 5.79 -10.40
CA ARG A 14 -19.99 4.75 -10.09
C ARG A 14 -21.29 5.04 -10.81
N HIS A 15 -21.94 4.01 -11.32
CA HIS A 15 -23.20 4.03 -12.07
C HIS A 15 -23.13 4.60 -13.50
N TYR A 16 -22.05 5.29 -13.87
CA TYR A 16 -21.90 5.90 -15.20
C TYR A 16 -20.65 5.44 -15.95
N GLY A 17 -19.66 4.91 -15.24
CA GLY A 17 -18.43 4.33 -15.77
C GLY A 17 -18.23 2.91 -15.26
N VAL A 18 -16.97 2.46 -15.18
CA VAL A 18 -16.60 1.17 -14.61
C VAL A 18 -16.80 1.17 -13.10
N GLY A 19 -16.62 2.32 -12.44
CA GLY A 19 -16.76 2.45 -11.00
C GLY A 19 -15.52 1.98 -10.22
N SER A 20 -14.34 2.12 -10.82
CA SER A 20 -13.04 1.76 -10.24
C SER A 20 -12.55 2.82 -9.26
N ASP A 21 -11.52 2.46 -8.47
CA ASP A 21 -10.81 3.40 -7.59
C ASP A 21 -9.77 4.24 -8.33
N GLY A 22 -9.57 3.99 -9.63
CA GLY A 22 -8.64 4.70 -10.47
C GLY A 22 -8.33 3.96 -11.77
N LEU A 23 -7.38 4.49 -12.52
CA LEU A 23 -6.90 3.97 -13.80
C LEU A 23 -5.39 3.70 -13.73
N ILE A 24 -4.97 2.53 -14.18
CA ILE A 24 -3.56 2.19 -14.35
C ILE A 24 -3.29 1.96 -15.84
N LEU A 25 -2.33 2.70 -16.38
CA LEU A 25 -1.81 2.47 -17.71
C LEU A 25 -0.52 1.64 -17.60
N ILE A 26 -0.44 0.59 -18.41
CA ILE A 26 0.77 -0.21 -18.60
C ILE A 26 1.45 0.32 -19.86
N CYS A 27 2.61 0.95 -19.71
CA CYS A 27 3.32 1.62 -20.77
C CYS A 27 4.64 0.90 -21.10
N PRO A 28 5.19 1.07 -22.32
CA PRO A 28 6.58 0.73 -22.61
C PRO A 28 7.53 1.57 -21.75
N SER A 29 8.70 1.04 -21.46
CA SER A 29 9.77 1.73 -20.72
C SER A 29 11.11 1.55 -21.42
N ASP A 30 11.95 2.59 -21.39
CA ASP A 30 13.32 2.51 -21.90
C ASP A 30 14.31 1.97 -20.85
N VAL A 31 13.90 1.88 -19.59
CA VAL A 31 14.76 1.57 -18.44
C VAL A 31 14.28 0.37 -17.62
N ALA A 32 13.10 -0.15 -17.92
CA ALA A 32 12.48 -1.29 -17.25
C ALA A 32 11.71 -2.15 -18.28
N ASP A 33 11.17 -3.30 -17.86
CA ASP A 33 10.35 -4.11 -18.75
C ASP A 33 9.03 -3.40 -19.09
N PHE A 34 8.46 -2.69 -18.09
CA PHE A 34 7.23 -1.90 -18.24
C PHE A 34 7.27 -0.65 -17.37
N GLU A 35 6.38 0.31 -17.65
CA GLU A 35 6.13 1.49 -16.84
C GLU A 35 4.67 1.53 -16.38
N MET A 36 4.44 1.85 -15.11
CA MET A 36 3.12 2.08 -14.53
C MET A 36 2.85 3.57 -14.43
N LYS A 37 1.73 4.02 -15.02
CA LYS A 37 1.16 5.35 -14.74
C LYS A 37 -0.19 5.18 -14.08
N MET A 38 -0.32 5.70 -12.87
CA MET A 38 -1.52 5.54 -12.05
C MET A 38 -2.23 6.88 -11.86
N TYR A 39 -3.54 6.86 -12.04
CA TYR A 39 -4.43 8.00 -11.82
C TYR A 39 -5.53 7.58 -10.85
N ASN A 40 -5.71 8.36 -9.80
CA ASN A 40 -6.80 8.17 -8.84
C ASN A 40 -8.16 8.47 -9.48
N ALA A 41 -9.25 8.13 -8.78
CA ALA A 41 -10.62 8.38 -9.25
C ALA A 41 -10.93 9.87 -9.49
N ASP A 42 -10.22 10.79 -8.84
CA ASP A 42 -10.32 12.24 -9.04
C ASP A 42 -9.42 12.77 -10.20
N GLY A 43 -8.69 11.88 -10.86
CA GLY A 43 -7.74 12.19 -11.93
C GLY A 43 -6.36 12.66 -11.47
N SER A 44 -6.12 12.78 -10.17
CA SER A 44 -4.80 13.08 -9.64
C SER A 44 -3.83 11.93 -9.87
N ASN A 45 -2.52 12.25 -9.92
CA ASN A 45 -1.49 11.22 -10.02
C ASN A 45 -1.46 10.37 -8.74
N GLY A 46 -1.61 9.04 -8.87
CA GLY A 46 -1.60 8.09 -7.78
C GLY A 46 -0.21 7.57 -7.39
N GLY A 47 0.83 7.96 -8.12
CA GLY A 47 2.22 7.59 -7.86
C GLY A 47 2.48 6.08 -8.00
N MET A 48 2.44 5.33 -6.90
CA MET A 48 2.65 3.89 -6.85
C MET A 48 1.59 3.20 -6.00
N CYS A 49 1.08 2.09 -6.48
CA CYS A 49 0.14 1.22 -5.77
C CYS A 49 0.63 -0.23 -5.80
N GLY A 50 0.91 -0.81 -4.63
CA GLY A 50 1.36 -2.21 -4.52
C GLY A 50 0.34 -3.20 -5.09
N ASN A 51 -0.95 -2.95 -4.87
CA ASN A 51 -2.04 -3.76 -5.45
C ASN A 51 -2.01 -3.68 -6.98
N GLY A 52 -1.88 -2.46 -7.53
CA GLY A 52 -1.76 -2.23 -8.97
C GLY A 52 -0.53 -2.89 -9.57
N ALA A 53 0.62 -2.83 -8.89
CA ALA A 53 1.84 -3.50 -9.35
C ALA A 53 1.64 -5.02 -9.47
N ARG A 54 0.93 -5.66 -8.51
CA ARG A 54 0.59 -7.09 -8.61
C ARG A 54 -0.34 -7.38 -9.79
N CYS A 55 -1.32 -6.52 -10.02
CA CYS A 55 -2.22 -6.65 -11.19
C CYS A 55 -1.43 -6.54 -12.50
N ILE A 56 -0.48 -5.60 -12.62
CA ILE A 56 0.40 -5.48 -13.79
C ILE A 56 1.22 -6.76 -13.97
N GLY A 57 1.90 -7.24 -12.93
CA GLY A 57 2.71 -8.46 -13.00
C GLY A 57 1.92 -9.64 -13.55
N LYS A 58 0.71 -9.86 -13.02
CA LYS A 58 -0.19 -10.90 -13.53
C LYS A 58 -0.64 -10.62 -14.97
N TYR A 59 -1.02 -9.39 -15.28
CA TYR A 59 -1.51 -9.03 -16.61
C TYR A 59 -0.48 -9.28 -17.69
N VAL A 60 0.74 -8.76 -17.52
CA VAL A 60 1.77 -8.84 -18.57
C VAL A 60 2.21 -10.28 -18.84
N TYR A 61 2.26 -11.13 -17.82
CA TYR A 61 2.60 -12.53 -17.98
C TYR A 61 1.43 -13.34 -18.57
N ASP A 62 0.26 -13.28 -17.94
CA ASP A 62 -0.91 -14.11 -18.34
C ASP A 62 -1.45 -13.75 -19.72
N ARG A 63 -1.18 -12.52 -20.22
CA ARG A 63 -1.52 -12.04 -21.58
C ARG A 63 -0.39 -12.24 -22.59
N GLY A 64 0.74 -12.81 -22.19
CA GLY A 64 1.86 -13.13 -23.07
C GLY A 64 2.64 -11.92 -23.58
N LEU A 65 2.61 -10.78 -22.83
CA LEU A 65 3.45 -9.61 -23.11
C LEU A 65 4.89 -9.83 -22.66
N THR A 66 5.12 -10.79 -21.77
CA THR A 66 6.43 -11.27 -21.34
C THR A 66 6.36 -12.73 -20.90
N ASP A 67 7.47 -13.45 -21.00
CA ASP A 67 7.69 -14.79 -20.45
C ASP A 67 8.54 -14.78 -19.17
N LYS A 68 8.99 -13.60 -18.74
CA LYS A 68 9.80 -13.42 -17.52
C LYS A 68 8.96 -13.64 -16.27
N THR A 69 9.52 -14.36 -15.29
CA THR A 69 8.97 -14.50 -13.94
C THR A 69 9.51 -13.47 -12.96
N THR A 70 10.52 -12.70 -13.36
CA THR A 70 10.99 -11.50 -12.67
C THR A 70 10.84 -10.33 -13.62
N VAL A 71 9.98 -9.39 -13.29
CA VAL A 71 9.61 -8.25 -14.13
C VAL A 71 10.01 -6.96 -13.42
N SER A 72 10.74 -6.10 -14.13
CA SER A 72 11.04 -4.75 -13.67
C SER A 72 9.93 -3.78 -14.10
N LEU A 73 9.45 -2.98 -13.16
CA LEU A 73 8.37 -2.02 -13.34
C LEU A 73 8.83 -0.63 -12.91
N MET A 74 8.91 0.31 -13.84
CA MET A 74 9.13 1.71 -13.52
C MET A 74 7.85 2.32 -12.98
N THR A 75 7.95 3.08 -11.89
CA THR A 75 6.86 3.83 -11.25
C THR A 75 7.33 5.22 -10.86
N ASP A 76 6.43 6.13 -10.51
CA ASP A 76 6.81 7.45 -10.00
C ASP A 76 7.58 7.39 -8.66
N SER A 77 7.47 6.27 -7.94
CA SER A 77 8.25 5.99 -6.72
C SER A 77 9.53 5.18 -7.00
N GLY A 78 10.00 5.16 -8.26
CA GLY A 78 11.20 4.45 -8.70
C GLY A 78 10.94 3.04 -9.21
N LEU A 79 12.03 2.35 -9.51
CA LEU A 79 12.02 0.99 -10.04
C LEU A 79 11.51 0.00 -8.98
N LYS A 80 10.59 -0.87 -9.39
CA LYS A 80 10.07 -1.98 -8.58
C LYS A 80 10.38 -3.30 -9.27
N ILE A 81 10.69 -4.31 -8.47
CA ILE A 81 10.91 -5.68 -8.95
C ILE A 81 9.71 -6.54 -8.53
N LEU A 82 9.10 -7.17 -9.51
CA LEU A 82 7.96 -8.07 -9.34
C LEU A 82 8.44 -9.50 -9.57
N ASN A 83 8.32 -10.36 -8.56
CA ASN A 83 8.58 -11.79 -8.69
C ASN A 83 7.24 -12.53 -8.81
N LEU A 84 7.03 -13.18 -9.95
CA LEU A 84 5.77 -13.84 -10.30
C LEU A 84 5.83 -15.31 -9.90
N ASN A 85 4.95 -15.74 -9.02
CA ASN A 85 4.76 -17.15 -8.71
C ASN A 85 3.81 -17.77 -9.73
N VAL A 86 4.37 -18.54 -10.66
CA VAL A 86 3.62 -19.14 -11.79
C VAL A 86 3.35 -20.61 -11.52
N LYS A 87 2.10 -21.01 -11.67
CA LYS A 87 1.67 -22.40 -11.64
C LYS A 87 0.71 -22.66 -12.80
N ASP A 88 0.94 -23.76 -13.52
CA ASP A 88 0.14 -24.18 -14.68
C ASP A 88 0.00 -23.08 -15.75
N GLY A 89 1.12 -22.32 -15.98
CA GLY A 89 1.19 -21.24 -16.96
C GLY A 89 0.41 -19.97 -16.58
N LYS A 90 0.01 -19.82 -15.31
CA LYS A 90 -0.72 -18.67 -14.79
C LYS A 90 -0.10 -18.15 -13.50
N VAL A 91 -0.04 -16.83 -13.36
CA VAL A 91 0.42 -16.18 -12.13
C VAL A 91 -0.60 -16.40 -11.02
N GLN A 92 -0.14 -16.98 -9.92
CA GLN A 92 -0.95 -17.20 -8.71
C GLN A 92 -0.79 -16.03 -7.74
N THR A 93 0.46 -15.66 -7.43
CA THR A 93 0.79 -14.52 -6.57
C THR A 93 1.91 -13.70 -7.19
N VAL A 94 2.02 -12.46 -6.77
CA VAL A 94 3.11 -11.55 -7.14
C VAL A 94 3.74 -11.00 -5.89
N ARG A 95 5.05 -11.20 -5.73
CA ARG A 95 5.87 -10.61 -4.70
C ARG A 95 6.49 -9.33 -5.22
N VAL A 96 6.22 -8.22 -4.55
CA VAL A 96 6.67 -6.87 -4.91
C VAL A 96 7.72 -6.41 -3.92
N ASP A 97 8.86 -5.95 -4.40
CA ASP A 97 9.85 -5.25 -3.60
C ASP A 97 9.36 -3.82 -3.34
N MET A 98 9.00 -3.54 -2.09
CA MET A 98 8.50 -2.24 -1.65
C MET A 98 9.62 -1.26 -1.28
N GLY A 99 10.86 -1.75 -1.18
CA GLY A 99 12.04 -0.98 -0.79
C GLY A 99 12.26 -0.95 0.72
N MET A 100 13.22 -0.11 1.12
CA MET A 100 13.60 0.06 2.53
C MET A 100 12.63 0.99 3.26
N PRO A 101 12.25 0.69 4.51
CA PRO A 101 11.48 1.62 5.34
C PRO A 101 12.36 2.80 5.76
N GLU A 102 11.79 4.00 5.75
CA GLU A 102 12.40 5.18 6.37
C GLU A 102 11.85 5.34 7.80
N LEU A 103 12.75 5.50 8.76
CA LEU A 103 12.42 5.57 10.19
C LEU A 103 12.77 6.91 10.81
N PHE A 104 13.61 7.73 10.15
CA PHE A 104 14.04 9.01 10.66
C PHE A 104 12.90 10.04 10.57
N PRO A 105 12.42 10.61 11.71
CA PRO A 105 11.21 11.42 11.75
C PRO A 105 11.15 12.55 10.72
N PRO A 106 12.23 13.36 10.50
CA PRO A 106 12.21 14.41 9.48
C PRO A 106 11.99 13.91 8.04
N LYS A 107 12.37 12.66 7.75
CA LYS A 107 12.20 12.06 6.42
C LYS A 107 10.86 11.32 6.26
N ILE A 108 10.16 11.01 7.37
CA ILE A 108 8.83 10.36 7.32
C ILE A 108 7.74 11.28 6.73
N PRO A 109 7.54 12.57 6.85
CA PRO A 109 7.91 13.64 7.77
C PRO A 109 7.03 13.66 9.04
N VAL A 110 7.65 13.63 10.19
CA VAL A 110 7.01 13.72 11.51
C VAL A 110 7.72 14.75 12.35
N ASP A 111 6.99 15.68 12.94
CA ASP A 111 7.53 16.74 13.81
C ASP A 111 7.65 16.24 15.26
N LEU A 112 8.54 15.27 15.45
CA LEU A 112 8.91 14.73 16.76
C LEU A 112 10.43 14.58 16.84
N PRO A 113 11.03 14.82 18.02
CA PRO A 113 12.46 14.65 18.23
C PRO A 113 12.86 13.15 18.27
N GLY A 114 14.15 12.89 18.01
CA GLY A 114 14.75 11.57 18.12
C GLY A 114 15.16 10.98 16.77
N GLU A 115 15.67 9.75 16.80
CA GLU A 115 16.12 9.01 15.61
C GLU A 115 15.02 8.14 15.01
N VAL A 116 14.10 7.67 15.86
CA VAL A 116 12.93 6.87 15.49
C VAL A 116 11.74 7.24 16.36
N VAL A 117 10.52 7.04 15.84
CA VAL A 117 9.28 7.21 16.61
C VAL A 117 8.64 5.82 16.80
N MET A 118 9.02 5.15 17.90
CA MET A 118 8.48 3.85 18.29
C MET A 118 7.96 3.93 19.73
N GLY A 119 6.63 3.82 19.92
CA GLY A 119 6.00 3.90 21.24
C GLY A 119 5.80 5.31 21.77
N HIS A 120 5.74 6.33 20.90
CA HIS A 120 5.46 7.70 21.33
C HIS A 120 3.99 7.84 21.77
N ARG A 121 3.77 8.49 22.92
CA ARG A 121 2.43 8.73 23.46
C ARG A 121 1.85 10.03 22.91
N LEU A 122 0.86 9.93 22.07
CA LEU A 122 0.16 11.05 21.43
C LEU A 122 -1.23 11.23 22.04
N ASN A 123 -1.52 12.44 22.55
CA ASN A 123 -2.86 12.78 23.03
C ASN A 123 -3.72 13.26 21.86
N VAL A 124 -4.86 12.61 21.64
CA VAL A 124 -5.82 12.98 20.60
C VAL A 124 -7.24 12.98 21.21
N GLY A 125 -7.85 14.17 21.28
CA GLY A 125 -9.10 14.33 22.02
C GLY A 125 -8.93 14.00 23.49
N SER A 126 -9.75 13.09 24.02
CA SER A 126 -9.70 12.61 25.40
C SER A 126 -8.87 11.34 25.59
N ALA A 127 -8.31 10.79 24.53
CA ALA A 127 -7.56 9.53 24.56
C ALA A 127 -6.06 9.75 24.32
N THR A 128 -5.25 8.78 24.78
CA THR A 128 -3.82 8.73 24.51
C THR A 128 -3.52 7.47 23.69
N TYR A 129 -2.85 7.64 22.56
CA TYR A 129 -2.45 6.56 21.66
C TYR A 129 -0.93 6.36 21.73
N GLU A 130 -0.49 5.12 21.72
CA GLU A 130 0.90 4.75 21.50
C GLU A 130 1.12 4.59 20.00
N ILE A 131 1.87 5.52 19.40
CA ILE A 131 2.09 5.57 17.96
C ILE A 131 3.49 5.14 17.56
N HIS A 132 3.59 4.59 16.36
CA HIS A 132 4.84 4.20 15.71
C HIS A 132 4.83 4.78 14.29
N CYS A 133 5.88 5.51 13.91
CA CYS A 133 5.91 6.19 12.62
C CYS A 133 6.93 5.54 11.68
N VAL A 134 6.49 5.22 10.48
CA VAL A 134 7.30 4.61 9.42
C VAL A 134 6.90 5.25 8.08
N SER A 135 7.85 5.43 7.16
CA SER A 135 7.53 5.78 5.78
C SER A 135 7.92 4.63 4.84
N MET A 136 7.01 4.30 3.93
CA MET A 136 7.24 3.43 2.78
C MET A 136 7.17 4.21 1.45
N GLY A 137 7.67 5.46 1.49
CA GLY A 137 7.51 6.48 0.46
C GLY A 137 6.35 7.45 0.73
N ASN A 138 5.52 7.13 1.70
CA ASN A 138 4.45 7.95 2.26
C ASN A 138 4.37 7.73 3.78
N PRO A 139 3.92 8.73 4.58
CA PRO A 139 3.92 8.64 6.04
C PRO A 139 2.81 7.72 6.56
N HIS A 140 3.17 6.86 7.52
CA HIS A 140 2.29 5.95 8.23
C HIS A 140 2.41 6.12 9.75
N CYS A 141 1.26 6.13 10.42
CA CYS A 141 1.10 6.14 11.86
C CYS A 141 0.46 4.82 12.30
N VAL A 142 1.28 3.91 12.83
CA VAL A 142 0.85 2.57 13.25
C VAL A 142 0.49 2.58 14.73
N ILE A 143 -0.69 2.05 15.06
CA ILE A 143 -1.23 1.95 16.40
C ILE A 143 -1.62 0.49 16.67
N PHE A 144 -1.00 -0.14 17.66
CA PHE A 144 -1.39 -1.48 18.06
C PHE A 144 -2.63 -1.44 18.97
N VAL A 145 -3.64 -2.20 18.59
CA VAL A 145 -4.92 -2.30 19.30
C VAL A 145 -5.25 -3.76 19.61
N ARG A 146 -6.13 -3.97 20.58
CA ARG A 146 -6.59 -5.32 20.92
C ARG A 146 -7.42 -5.93 19.79
N ASP A 147 -8.29 -5.12 19.17
CA ASP A 147 -9.14 -5.55 18.06
C ASP A 147 -9.52 -4.30 17.24
N PRO A 148 -9.13 -4.24 15.95
CA PRO A 148 -9.39 -3.07 15.10
C PRO A 148 -10.88 -2.90 14.77
N ASP A 149 -11.74 -3.92 14.92
CA ASP A 149 -13.17 -3.80 14.64
C ASP A 149 -13.90 -2.92 15.66
N TYR A 150 -13.34 -2.76 16.87
CA TYR A 150 -13.88 -1.87 17.89
C TYR A 150 -13.36 -0.44 17.81
N VAL A 151 -12.56 -0.10 16.78
CA VAL A 151 -12.07 1.26 16.55
C VAL A 151 -13.07 2.00 15.66
N ASP A 152 -13.57 3.13 16.14
CA ASP A 152 -14.36 4.06 15.33
C ASP A 152 -13.43 4.89 14.44
N LEU A 153 -13.11 4.33 13.25
CA LEU A 153 -12.17 4.96 12.31
C LEU A 153 -12.70 6.29 11.78
N GLU A 154 -14.02 6.41 11.57
CA GLU A 154 -14.64 7.64 11.08
C GLU A 154 -14.46 8.80 12.08
N GLN A 155 -14.44 8.50 13.36
CA GLN A 155 -14.25 9.50 14.40
C GLN A 155 -12.77 9.82 14.63
N ILE A 156 -11.91 8.79 14.77
CA ILE A 156 -10.52 8.97 15.21
C ILE A 156 -9.54 9.15 14.05
N GLY A 157 -9.84 8.56 12.89
CA GLY A 157 -8.99 8.61 11.70
C GLY A 157 -8.65 10.03 11.27
N PRO A 158 -9.64 10.92 11.06
CA PRO A 158 -9.38 12.31 10.67
C PRO A 158 -8.56 13.10 11.70
N LEU A 159 -8.75 12.81 13.00
CA LEU A 159 -8.02 13.49 14.07
C LEU A 159 -6.55 13.10 14.12
N LEU A 160 -6.24 11.84 13.79
CA LEU A 160 -4.87 11.34 13.71
C LEU A 160 -4.22 11.75 12.38
N GLU A 161 -4.90 11.56 11.24
CA GLU A 161 -4.43 11.95 9.91
C GLU A 161 -3.96 13.40 9.89
N ASN A 162 -4.77 14.31 10.47
CA ASN A 162 -4.54 15.77 10.44
C ASN A 162 -3.86 16.28 11.71
N ASN A 163 -3.29 15.41 12.54
CA ASN A 163 -2.59 15.86 13.75
C ASN A 163 -1.39 16.73 13.39
N ALA A 164 -1.14 17.78 14.20
CA ALA A 164 -0.10 18.76 13.94
C ALA A 164 1.32 18.18 13.84
N ILE A 165 1.57 17.00 14.43
CA ILE A 165 2.86 16.31 14.29
C ILE A 165 3.10 15.74 12.88
N PHE A 166 2.07 15.66 12.03
CA PHE A 166 2.15 15.20 10.64
C PHE A 166 1.93 16.36 9.66
N PRO A 167 2.96 17.16 9.34
CA PRO A 167 2.80 18.35 8.49
C PRO A 167 2.32 18.04 7.06
N GLN A 168 2.50 16.80 6.61
CA GLN A 168 1.99 16.31 5.31
C GLN A 168 0.83 15.33 5.47
N ARG A 169 0.21 15.28 6.66
CA ARG A 169 -0.77 14.28 7.07
C ARG A 169 -0.18 12.86 7.03
N ALA A 170 -0.87 11.87 7.57
CA ALA A 170 -0.41 10.48 7.58
C ALA A 170 -1.56 9.51 7.31
N ASN A 171 -1.24 8.33 6.76
CA ASN A 171 -2.11 7.18 6.86
C ASN A 171 -2.05 6.65 8.29
N VAL A 172 -3.15 6.09 8.77
CA VAL A 172 -3.25 5.60 10.16
C VAL A 172 -3.69 4.15 10.16
N GLU A 173 -2.83 3.28 10.67
CA GLU A 173 -3.05 1.85 10.72
C GLU A 173 -3.40 1.40 12.15
N PHE A 174 -4.53 0.72 12.32
CA PHE A 174 -4.92 0.06 13.56
C PHE A 174 -4.68 -1.44 13.43
N VAL A 175 -3.69 -1.94 14.19
CA VAL A 175 -3.11 -3.27 14.00
C VAL A 175 -3.35 -4.14 15.23
N GLN A 176 -3.93 -5.31 15.03
CA GLN A 176 -4.00 -6.39 16.00
C GLN A 176 -2.85 -7.36 15.76
N VAL A 177 -2.14 -7.73 16.82
CA VAL A 177 -1.21 -8.85 16.82
C VAL A 177 -2.00 -10.10 17.21
N VAL A 178 -2.33 -10.95 16.21
CA VAL A 178 -3.04 -12.22 16.43
C VAL A 178 -2.05 -13.27 16.95
N SER A 179 -0.87 -13.35 16.31
CA SER A 179 0.28 -14.14 16.71
C SER A 179 1.56 -13.49 16.20
N ARG A 180 2.73 -14.06 16.50
CA ARG A 180 4.00 -13.49 16.02
C ARG A 180 4.15 -13.50 14.49
N ASP A 181 3.44 -14.37 13.82
CA ASP A 181 3.44 -14.57 12.36
C ASP A 181 2.13 -14.15 11.70
N HIS A 182 1.19 -13.55 12.46
CA HIS A 182 -0.12 -13.18 11.95
C HIS A 182 -0.60 -11.85 12.55
N LEU A 183 -0.85 -10.88 11.69
CA LEU A 183 -1.36 -9.56 12.02
C LEU A 183 -2.70 -9.32 11.31
N ARG A 184 -3.49 -8.41 11.85
CA ARG A 184 -4.75 -7.95 11.25
C ARG A 184 -4.81 -6.44 11.32
N MET A 185 -5.24 -5.78 10.22
CA MET A 185 -5.17 -4.33 10.11
C MET A 185 -6.45 -3.74 9.50
N ARG A 186 -6.90 -2.61 10.06
CA ARG A 186 -7.76 -1.64 9.38
C ARG A 186 -6.99 -0.33 9.22
N VAL A 187 -7.29 0.41 8.17
CA VAL A 187 -6.55 1.62 7.81
C VAL A 187 -7.48 2.78 7.50
N TRP A 188 -7.10 3.96 7.97
CA TRP A 188 -7.59 5.25 7.51
C TRP A 188 -6.54 5.86 6.60
N GLU A 189 -6.79 5.88 5.30
CA GLU A 189 -5.83 6.43 4.32
C GLU A 189 -5.95 7.94 4.20
N ARG A 190 -4.81 8.57 4.07
CA ARG A 190 -4.65 10.02 3.90
C ARG A 190 -5.45 10.52 2.69
N GLY A 191 -6.50 11.30 2.95
CA GLY A 191 -7.37 11.89 1.93
C GLY A 191 -8.40 10.96 1.31
N ALA A 192 -8.44 9.68 1.71
CA ALA A 192 -9.38 8.70 1.17
C ALA A 192 -10.32 8.10 2.22
N GLY A 193 -9.98 8.19 3.51
CA GLY A 193 -10.76 7.58 4.57
C GLY A 193 -10.47 6.09 4.74
N GLU A 194 -11.40 5.33 5.30
CA GLU A 194 -11.24 3.89 5.43
C GLU A 194 -11.27 3.21 4.06
N THR A 195 -10.25 2.40 3.77
CA THR A 195 -10.14 1.63 2.54
C THR A 195 -10.04 0.13 2.84
N LEU A 196 -10.25 -0.69 1.80
CA LEU A 196 -10.21 -2.14 1.94
C LEU A 196 -8.78 -2.68 2.10
N ALA A 197 -7.76 -1.97 1.62
CA ALA A 197 -6.37 -2.40 1.69
C ALA A 197 -5.40 -1.26 1.39
N CYS A 198 -4.39 -1.10 2.26
CA CYS A 198 -3.24 -0.24 2.04
C CYS A 198 -1.95 -1.07 2.07
N GLY A 199 -1.32 -1.26 0.91
CA GLY A 199 -0.11 -2.09 0.79
C GLY A 199 1.10 -1.49 1.51
N THR A 200 1.30 -0.17 1.42
CA THR A 200 2.37 0.55 2.14
C THR A 200 2.11 0.58 3.64
N GLY A 201 0.84 0.72 4.06
CA GLY A 201 0.44 0.63 5.46
C GLY A 201 0.70 -0.73 6.07
N ALA A 202 0.43 -1.81 5.32
CA ALA A 202 0.76 -3.17 5.75
C ALA A 202 2.29 -3.34 5.93
N CYS A 203 3.10 -2.80 5.00
CA CYS A 203 4.56 -2.80 5.10
C CYS A 203 5.06 -1.98 6.32
N ALA A 204 4.51 -0.81 6.56
CA ALA A 204 4.84 0.00 7.74
C ALA A 204 4.48 -0.73 9.05
N SER A 205 3.37 -1.45 9.04
CA SER A 205 2.86 -2.19 10.20
C SER A 205 3.75 -3.36 10.59
N ILE A 206 4.26 -4.16 9.64
CA ILE A 206 5.22 -5.23 9.97
C ILE A 206 6.51 -4.63 10.52
N VAL A 207 7.02 -3.54 9.94
CA VAL A 207 8.24 -2.87 10.43
C VAL A 207 8.06 -2.42 11.88
N ALA A 208 6.96 -1.73 12.20
CA ALA A 208 6.65 -1.30 13.56
C ALA A 208 6.49 -2.50 14.52
N ALA A 209 5.83 -3.59 14.07
CA ALA A 209 5.62 -4.78 14.88
C ALA A 209 6.94 -5.50 15.20
N VAL A 210 7.83 -5.65 14.24
CA VAL A 210 9.16 -6.26 14.43
C VAL A 210 10.03 -5.40 15.33
N MET A 211 10.09 -4.08 15.09
CA MET A 211 10.91 -3.15 15.89
C MET A 211 10.48 -3.10 17.35
N THR A 212 9.20 -3.34 17.62
CA THR A 212 8.66 -3.39 18.99
C THR A 212 8.60 -4.80 19.57
N GLY A 213 9.16 -5.81 18.88
CA GLY A 213 9.23 -7.19 19.33
C GLY A 213 7.90 -7.94 19.36
N ARG A 214 6.86 -7.40 18.69
CA ARG A 214 5.50 -7.93 18.66
C ARG A 214 5.33 -9.04 17.62
N ALA A 215 6.08 -9.01 16.52
CA ALA A 215 5.97 -9.97 15.43
C ALA A 215 7.34 -10.42 14.92
N ASP A 216 7.33 -11.49 14.14
CA ASP A 216 8.47 -11.98 13.38
C ASP A 216 8.58 -11.21 12.05
N ARG A 217 9.72 -11.37 11.34
CA ARG A 217 9.97 -10.65 10.07
C ARG A 217 9.19 -11.19 8.89
N HIS A 218 8.54 -12.32 9.05
CA HIS A 218 7.65 -12.93 8.06
C HIS A 218 6.27 -13.12 8.68
N VAL A 219 5.26 -12.45 8.12
CA VAL A 219 3.90 -12.49 8.66
C VAL A 219 2.84 -12.56 7.56
N VAL A 220 1.69 -13.11 7.90
CA VAL A 220 0.44 -12.89 7.16
C VAL A 220 -0.25 -11.67 7.76
N MET A 221 -0.70 -10.75 6.92
CA MET A 221 -1.46 -9.57 7.28
C MET A 221 -2.86 -9.65 6.68
N ASP A 222 -3.88 -9.78 7.54
CA ASP A 222 -5.27 -9.70 7.10
C ASP A 222 -5.73 -8.24 7.03
N LEU A 223 -6.31 -7.90 5.88
CA LEU A 223 -6.92 -6.62 5.55
C LEU A 223 -8.40 -6.85 5.22
N LEU A 224 -9.21 -5.82 5.18
CA LEU A 224 -10.63 -5.95 4.78
C LEU A 224 -10.78 -6.53 3.36
N GLY A 225 -9.85 -6.19 2.46
CA GLY A 225 -9.86 -6.62 1.06
C GLY A 225 -9.17 -7.96 0.78
N GLY A 226 -8.61 -8.63 1.80
CA GLY A 226 -7.89 -9.90 1.65
C GLY A 226 -6.58 -9.91 2.42
N SER A 227 -5.79 -10.98 2.27
CA SER A 227 -4.55 -11.17 3.02
C SER A 227 -3.32 -10.92 2.14
N LEU A 228 -2.27 -10.39 2.76
CA LEU A 228 -0.93 -10.25 2.18
C LEU A 228 0.07 -11.04 3.01
N THR A 229 1.04 -11.65 2.35
CA THR A 229 2.26 -12.13 3.01
C THR A 229 3.30 -11.02 2.96
N LEU A 230 3.86 -10.68 4.11
CA LEU A 230 4.86 -9.62 4.27
C LEU A 230 6.16 -10.22 4.80
N ASP A 231 7.27 -9.71 4.30
CA ASP A 231 8.60 -10.13 4.70
C ASP A 231 9.53 -8.91 4.81
N TRP A 232 9.99 -8.60 6.01
CA TRP A 232 11.03 -7.59 6.21
C TRP A 232 12.38 -8.27 6.27
N SER A 233 13.03 -8.34 5.13
CA SER A 233 14.28 -9.07 4.91
C SER A 233 15.42 -8.56 5.80
N PRO A 234 16.11 -9.43 6.54
CA PRO A 234 17.30 -9.04 7.28
C PRO A 234 18.54 -8.87 6.40
N ASP A 235 18.53 -9.39 5.16
CA ASP A 235 19.70 -9.46 4.29
C ASP A 235 19.94 -8.12 3.58
N ASP A 236 18.86 -7.47 3.12
CA ASP A 236 18.92 -6.21 2.36
C ASP A 236 18.12 -5.06 3.01
N GLY A 237 17.34 -5.35 4.06
CA GLY A 237 16.50 -4.38 4.75
C GLY A 237 15.24 -3.98 4.02
N HIS A 238 14.95 -4.58 2.86
CA HIS A 238 13.74 -4.30 2.09
C HIS A 238 12.51 -4.98 2.68
N VAL A 239 11.37 -4.34 2.49
CA VAL A 239 10.07 -4.94 2.79
C VAL A 239 9.48 -5.47 1.49
N TYR A 240 9.10 -6.73 1.51
CA TYR A 240 8.43 -7.39 0.41
C TYR A 240 6.98 -7.65 0.77
N GLN A 241 6.08 -7.45 -0.19
CA GLN A 241 4.70 -7.87 -0.05
C GLN A 241 4.33 -8.86 -1.16
N GLU A 242 3.67 -9.94 -0.80
CA GLU A 242 3.15 -10.92 -1.74
C GLU A 242 1.63 -11.04 -1.59
N GLY A 243 0.93 -11.09 -2.70
CA GLY A 243 -0.51 -11.26 -2.72
C GLY A 243 -1.01 -11.68 -4.10
N THR A 244 -2.30 -11.98 -4.16
CA THR A 244 -2.98 -12.36 -5.39
C THR A 244 -3.33 -11.15 -6.25
N ALA A 245 -3.67 -11.41 -7.51
CA ALA A 245 -4.35 -10.51 -8.41
C ALA A 245 -5.34 -11.34 -9.25
N GLN A 246 -6.46 -10.76 -9.65
CA GLN A 246 -7.49 -11.46 -10.42
C GLN A 246 -8.02 -10.59 -11.57
N PHE A 247 -8.27 -11.21 -12.71
CA PHE A 247 -9.07 -10.60 -13.76
C PHE A 247 -10.54 -10.61 -13.34
N VAL A 248 -11.23 -9.50 -13.57
CA VAL A 248 -12.66 -9.38 -13.30
C VAL A 248 -13.43 -9.46 -14.62
N PHE A 249 -13.02 -8.66 -15.61
CA PHE A 249 -13.56 -8.69 -16.96
C PHE A 249 -12.58 -8.03 -17.94
N ASP A 250 -12.81 -8.21 -19.22
CA ASP A 250 -12.20 -7.46 -20.30
C ASP A 250 -13.27 -6.60 -20.97
N GLY A 251 -12.91 -5.40 -21.40
CA GLY A 251 -13.85 -4.47 -22.04
C GLY A 251 -13.16 -3.46 -22.93
N GLU A 252 -13.95 -2.76 -23.73
CA GLU A 252 -13.53 -1.63 -24.54
C GLU A 252 -14.26 -0.37 -24.06
N TRP A 253 -13.50 0.69 -23.79
CA TRP A 253 -14.08 1.98 -23.42
C TRP A 253 -14.41 2.77 -24.67
N LEU A 254 -15.69 3.07 -24.89
CA LEU A 254 -16.17 3.71 -26.14
C LEU A 254 -16.02 5.24 -26.12
N GLY A 255 -15.82 5.86 -24.95
CA GLY A 255 -15.53 7.28 -24.83
C GLY A 255 -16.74 8.19 -25.04
N GLU A 256 -17.96 7.71 -24.80
CA GLU A 256 -19.20 8.49 -24.89
C GLU A 256 -19.56 9.20 -23.59
#